data_d34f0fc33b4f77bb02c697e7273b2a0a
#
_entry.id   d34f0fc33b4f77bb02c697e7273b2a0a
#
_cell.length_a   1.000
_cell.length_b   1.000
_cell.length_c   1.000
_cell.angle_alpha   90.00
_cell.angle_beta   90.00
_cell.angle_gamma   90.00
#
_symmetry.space_group_name_H-M   'P 1'
#
loop_
_entity.id
_entity.type
_entity.pdbx_description
1 polymer ?
#
loop_
_entity_poly.entity_id
_entity_poly.type
_entity_poly.pdbx_seq_one_letter_code
_entity_poly.pdbx_strand_id
1 'polypeptide(L)'
;MEYLVTPPESTNWKINESDFIEYLKKQWSGIEIRKTTNRDDYYILEWVVKVSGIGQRLDGALHRDGQGISLDGYLEDCARFVIWFRSLVPQTQKLVFYDQGYNCHIELDATTTESEIMQPLEASLGRSYIS
;
A
#
# COMPACT_ATOMS: atom_id res chain seq x y z
N MET A 1 4.25 4.01 -11.10
CA MET A 1 4.49 4.99 -10.02
C MET A 1 4.40 4.29 -8.68
N GLU A 2 5.24 4.67 -7.77
CA GLU A 2 5.29 4.05 -6.45
C GLU A 2 4.54 4.88 -5.42
N TYR A 3 3.78 4.19 -4.58
CA TYR A 3 3.03 4.78 -3.48
C TYR A 3 3.44 4.13 -2.17
N LEU A 4 3.28 4.85 -1.08
CA LEU A 4 3.64 4.37 0.25
C LEU A 4 2.48 4.59 1.22
N VAL A 5 2.39 3.69 2.19
CA VAL A 5 1.47 3.84 3.32
C VAL A 5 2.28 3.64 4.59
N THR A 6 2.36 4.68 5.40
CA THR A 6 3.14 4.65 6.64
C THR A 6 2.43 5.42 7.74
N PRO A 7 2.77 5.15 9.02
CA PRO A 7 2.32 6.01 10.10
C PRO A 7 2.90 7.41 9.95
N PRO A 8 2.15 8.47 10.29
CA PRO A 8 2.67 9.84 10.20
C PRO A 8 3.67 10.17 11.31
N GLU A 9 3.67 9.42 12.38
CA GLU A 9 4.53 9.64 13.55
C GLU A 9 5.05 8.31 14.06
N SER A 10 6.08 8.36 14.89
CA SER A 10 6.62 7.16 15.55
C SER A 10 5.52 6.44 16.32
N THR A 11 5.51 5.12 16.21
CA THR A 11 4.50 4.28 16.85
C THR A 11 5.14 2.95 17.26
N ASN A 12 4.51 2.28 18.22
CA ASN A 12 4.91 0.93 18.63
C ASN A 12 4.13 -0.16 17.90
N TRP A 13 3.11 0.23 17.13
CA TRP A 13 2.34 -0.73 16.36
C TRP A 13 3.16 -1.32 15.23
N LYS A 14 2.95 -2.59 14.96
CA LYS A 14 3.49 -3.24 13.76
C LYS A 14 2.60 -4.43 13.40
N ILE A 15 2.60 -4.77 12.10
CA ILE A 15 1.88 -5.95 11.65
C ILE A 15 2.78 -7.18 11.78
N ASN A 16 2.18 -8.31 12.16
CA ASN A 16 2.89 -9.57 12.25
C ASN A 16 3.08 -10.13 10.83
N GLU A 17 4.32 -10.47 10.48
CA GLU A 17 4.65 -10.96 9.14
C GLU A 17 3.88 -12.22 8.78
N SER A 18 3.83 -13.20 9.67
CA SER A 18 3.14 -14.48 9.39
C SER A 18 1.64 -14.28 9.19
N ASP A 19 1.02 -13.46 10.02
CA ASP A 19 -0.39 -13.14 9.89
C ASP A 19 -0.67 -12.40 8.59
N PHE A 20 0.20 -11.48 8.23
CA PHE A 20 0.04 -10.70 7.00
C PHE A 20 0.11 -11.59 5.76
N ILE A 21 1.02 -12.56 5.74
CA ILE A 21 1.11 -13.53 4.65
C ILE A 21 -0.20 -14.29 4.50
N GLU A 22 -0.78 -14.74 5.60
CA GLU A 22 -2.05 -15.45 5.56
C GLU A 22 -3.19 -14.57 5.05
N TYR A 23 -3.26 -13.31 5.50
CA TYR A 23 -4.26 -12.36 5.03
C TYR A 23 -4.12 -12.09 3.54
N LEU A 24 -2.89 -11.93 3.04
CA LEU A 24 -2.61 -11.75 1.62
C LEU A 24 -3.12 -12.92 0.80
N LYS A 25 -2.82 -14.14 1.24
CA LYS A 25 -3.23 -15.36 0.53
C LYS A 25 -4.74 -15.53 0.48
N LYS A 26 -5.44 -15.13 1.53
CA LYS A 26 -6.90 -15.20 1.58
C LYS A 26 -7.55 -14.17 0.65
N GLN A 27 -7.00 -12.97 0.62
CA GLN A 27 -7.62 -11.85 -0.11
C GLN A 27 -7.29 -11.90 -1.60
N TRP A 28 -6.07 -12.29 -1.94
CA TRP A 28 -5.57 -12.17 -3.30
C TRP A 28 -5.18 -13.56 -3.83
N SER A 29 -6.12 -14.17 -4.56
CA SER A 29 -5.92 -15.48 -5.15
C SER A 29 -4.76 -15.44 -6.15
N GLY A 30 -3.87 -16.43 -6.09
CA GLY A 30 -2.73 -16.50 -7.00
C GLY A 30 -1.60 -15.53 -6.70
N ILE A 31 -1.61 -14.88 -5.55
CA ILE A 31 -0.53 -13.97 -5.15
C ILE A 31 0.80 -14.72 -5.06
N GLU A 32 1.85 -14.08 -5.54
CA GLU A 32 3.23 -14.55 -5.38
C GLU A 32 3.88 -13.79 -4.24
N ILE A 33 4.46 -14.50 -3.27
CA ILE A 33 5.05 -13.90 -2.08
C ILE A 33 6.49 -14.38 -1.96
N ARG A 34 7.41 -13.44 -1.71
CA ARG A 34 8.82 -13.73 -1.50
C ARG A 34 9.29 -13.08 -0.21
N LYS A 35 9.90 -13.86 0.67
CA LYS A 35 10.55 -13.32 1.87
C LYS A 35 11.96 -12.91 1.51
N THR A 36 12.40 -11.77 2.04
CA THR A 36 13.79 -11.35 1.89
C THR A 36 14.61 -11.98 3.01
N THR A 37 15.82 -12.43 2.66
CA THR A 37 16.73 -13.08 3.61
C THR A 37 17.82 -12.15 4.12
N ASN A 38 18.05 -11.03 3.44
CA ASN A 38 19.07 -10.07 3.81
C ASN A 38 18.54 -9.14 4.90
N ARG A 39 19.21 -9.15 6.05
CA ARG A 39 18.83 -8.32 7.21
C ARG A 39 18.95 -6.83 6.96
N ASP A 40 19.76 -6.43 5.98
CA ASP A 40 19.99 -5.04 5.66
C ASP A 40 18.98 -4.49 4.67
N ASP A 41 18.13 -5.35 4.09
CA ASP A 41 17.08 -4.89 3.19
C ASP A 41 16.04 -4.07 3.93
N TYR A 42 15.58 -3.02 3.27
CA TYR A 42 14.51 -2.16 3.78
C TYR A 42 13.19 -2.93 3.92
N TYR A 43 12.99 -3.93 3.07
CA TYR A 43 11.77 -4.75 3.05
C TYR A 43 12.04 -6.13 3.61
N ILE A 44 11.04 -6.71 4.30
CA ILE A 44 11.12 -8.09 4.80
C ILE A 44 10.31 -9.04 3.95
N LEU A 45 9.40 -8.51 3.15
CA LEU A 45 8.45 -9.29 2.36
C LEU A 45 8.11 -8.54 1.10
N GLU A 46 8.05 -9.23 -0.03
CA GLU A 46 7.60 -8.68 -1.30
C GLU A 46 6.51 -9.56 -1.88
N TRP A 47 5.57 -8.97 -2.62
CA TRP A 47 4.52 -9.73 -3.27
C TRP A 47 4.16 -9.13 -4.61
N VAL A 48 3.55 -9.97 -5.46
CA VAL A 48 3.00 -9.58 -6.74
C VAL A 48 1.57 -10.09 -6.82
N VAL A 49 0.64 -9.17 -7.05
CA VAL A 49 -0.76 -9.48 -7.31
C VAL A 49 -1.03 -9.25 -8.79
N LYS A 50 -1.61 -10.26 -9.45
CA LYS A 50 -2.09 -10.09 -10.82
C LYS A 50 -3.51 -9.59 -10.75
N VAL A 51 -3.73 -8.36 -11.24
CA VAL A 51 -5.04 -7.74 -11.24
C VAL A 51 -5.77 -8.14 -12.51
N SER A 52 -7.10 -8.19 -12.46
CA SER A 52 -7.91 -8.53 -13.63
C SER A 52 -7.63 -7.53 -14.75
N GLY A 53 -7.23 -8.07 -15.91
CA GLY A 53 -6.86 -7.29 -17.07
C GLY A 53 -5.52 -7.74 -17.64
N ILE A 54 -5.31 -7.49 -18.92
CA ILE A 54 -4.12 -7.94 -19.63
C ILE A 54 -2.90 -7.11 -19.20
N GLY A 55 -1.90 -7.76 -18.64
CA GLY A 55 -0.63 -7.13 -18.28
C GLY A 55 -0.64 -6.28 -17.03
N GLN A 56 -1.76 -6.23 -16.32
CA GLN A 56 -1.82 -5.47 -15.07
C GLN A 56 -1.27 -6.28 -13.92
N ARG A 57 -0.43 -5.64 -13.13
CA ARG A 57 0.09 -6.24 -11.91
C ARG A 57 0.33 -5.19 -10.87
N LEU A 58 0.26 -5.58 -9.61
CA LEU A 58 0.54 -4.73 -8.47
C LEU A 58 1.68 -5.35 -7.69
N ASP A 59 2.80 -4.66 -7.60
CA ASP A 59 3.93 -5.06 -6.78
C ASP A 59 3.84 -4.38 -5.43
N GLY A 60 4.14 -5.11 -4.39
CA GLY A 60 4.12 -4.55 -3.05
C GLY A 60 5.25 -5.09 -2.19
N ALA A 61 5.52 -4.40 -1.09
CA ALA A 61 6.53 -4.79 -0.14
C ALA A 61 6.15 -4.33 1.26
N LEU A 62 6.42 -5.16 2.26
CA LEU A 62 6.25 -4.81 3.66
C LEU A 62 7.59 -4.29 4.18
N HIS A 63 7.55 -3.12 4.79
CA HIS A 63 8.75 -2.51 5.38
C HIS A 63 9.24 -3.35 6.55
N ARG A 64 10.55 -3.28 6.79
CA ARG A 64 11.19 -4.11 7.82
C ARG A 64 10.67 -3.85 9.22
N ASP A 65 10.25 -2.62 9.50
CA ASP A 65 9.67 -2.28 10.79
C ASP A 65 8.25 -2.83 10.99
N GLY A 66 7.64 -3.39 9.95
CA GLY A 66 6.27 -3.88 10.01
C GLY A 66 5.20 -2.80 10.07
N GLN A 67 5.56 -1.55 9.85
CA GLN A 67 4.66 -0.41 10.03
C GLN A 67 4.17 0.21 8.74
N GLY A 68 4.78 -0.15 7.62
CA GLY A 68 4.42 0.45 6.36
C GLY A 68 4.56 -0.50 5.19
N ILE A 69 3.98 -0.08 4.07
CA ILE A 69 4.07 -0.82 2.80
C ILE A 69 4.42 0.13 1.67
N SER A 70 5.06 -0.42 0.64
CA SER A 70 5.26 0.26 -0.64
C SER A 70 4.48 -0.48 -1.71
N LEU A 71 3.90 0.26 -2.65
CA LEU A 71 3.12 -0.31 -3.74
C LEU A 71 3.57 0.31 -5.06
N ASP A 72 3.62 -0.50 -6.11
CA ASP A 72 3.93 -0.05 -7.47
C ASP A 72 2.91 -0.65 -8.42
N GLY A 73 2.15 0.21 -9.09
CA GLY A 73 1.09 -0.19 -9.98
C GLY A 73 0.17 0.97 -10.31
N TYR A 74 -0.96 0.67 -10.94
CA TYR A 74 -1.95 1.69 -11.23
C TYR A 74 -2.59 2.22 -9.95
N LEU A 75 -2.90 3.50 -9.93
CA LEU A 75 -3.49 4.15 -8.76
C LEU A 75 -4.77 3.45 -8.28
N GLU A 76 -5.63 3.04 -9.21
CA GLU A 76 -6.87 2.36 -8.87
C GLU A 76 -6.62 1.06 -8.10
N ASP A 77 -5.66 0.27 -8.57
CA ASP A 77 -5.31 -0.99 -7.91
C ASP A 77 -4.64 -0.75 -6.57
N CYS A 78 -3.78 0.25 -6.49
CA CYS A 78 -3.13 0.63 -5.23
C CYS A 78 -4.16 1.11 -4.22
N ALA A 79 -5.13 1.93 -4.63
CA ALA A 79 -6.19 2.42 -3.75
C ALA A 79 -7.00 1.27 -3.16
N ARG A 80 -7.38 0.30 -4.02
CA ARG A 80 -8.11 -0.89 -3.56
C ARG A 80 -7.31 -1.69 -2.56
N PHE A 81 -6.03 -1.90 -2.82
CA PHE A 81 -5.15 -2.63 -1.91
C PHE A 81 -5.02 -1.89 -0.57
N VAL A 82 -4.87 -0.59 -0.61
CA VAL A 82 -4.70 0.24 0.59
C VAL A 82 -5.93 0.21 1.48
N ILE A 83 -7.13 0.25 0.91
CA ILE A 83 -8.36 0.12 1.67
C ILE A 83 -8.38 -1.21 2.42
N TRP A 84 -8.04 -2.29 1.75
CA TRP A 84 -7.93 -3.60 2.37
C TRP A 84 -6.87 -3.61 3.47
N PHE A 85 -5.69 -3.08 3.19
CA PHE A 85 -4.61 -3.02 4.17
C PHE A 85 -5.03 -2.25 5.43
N ARG A 86 -5.70 -1.12 5.23
CA ARG A 86 -6.19 -0.30 6.35
C ARG A 86 -7.13 -1.09 7.26
N SER A 87 -7.92 -2.01 6.69
CA SER A 87 -8.84 -2.83 7.47
C SER A 87 -8.14 -3.78 8.43
N LEU A 88 -6.87 -4.08 8.20
CA LEU A 88 -6.07 -4.94 9.07
C LEU A 88 -5.43 -4.19 10.23
N VAL A 89 -5.52 -2.88 10.21
CA VAL A 89 -4.82 -2.00 11.15
C VAL A 89 -5.80 -1.50 12.21
N PRO A 90 -5.41 -1.44 13.49
CA PRO A 90 -6.31 -0.92 14.53
C PRO A 90 -6.79 0.49 14.19
N GLN A 91 -8.03 0.79 14.54
CA GLN A 91 -8.65 2.10 14.27
C GLN A 91 -7.88 3.25 14.91
N THR A 92 -7.21 2.99 16.01
CA THR A 92 -6.43 4.00 16.74
C THR A 92 -5.10 4.32 16.06
N GLN A 93 -4.65 3.46 15.13
CA GLN A 93 -3.38 3.67 14.43
C GLN A 93 -3.62 4.53 13.19
N LYS A 94 -2.99 5.70 13.14
CA LYS A 94 -3.06 6.58 11.99
C LYS A 94 -2.13 6.09 10.88
N LEU A 95 -2.57 6.20 9.64
CA LEU A 95 -1.79 5.90 8.45
C LEU A 95 -1.98 7.02 7.43
N VAL A 96 -0.95 7.21 6.62
CA VAL A 96 -0.96 8.18 5.53
C VAL A 96 -0.57 7.47 4.24
N PHE A 97 -1.34 7.72 3.18
CA PHE A 97 -1.05 7.26 1.82
C PHE A 97 -0.47 8.43 1.03
N TYR A 98 0.65 8.21 0.35
CA TYR A 98 1.31 9.28 -0.41
C TYR A 98 2.08 8.69 -1.59
N ASP A 99 2.35 9.53 -2.59
CA ASP A 99 3.20 9.17 -3.71
C ASP A 99 4.67 9.32 -3.34
N GLN A 100 5.54 8.68 -4.09
CA GLN A 100 6.98 8.64 -3.82
C GLN A 100 7.60 10.04 -3.72
N GLY A 101 7.12 10.99 -4.52
CA GLY A 101 7.61 12.36 -4.48
C GLY A 101 6.99 13.23 -3.39
N TYR A 102 6.05 12.68 -2.63
CA TYR A 102 5.29 13.38 -1.61
C TYR A 102 4.59 14.64 -2.12
N ASN A 103 4.10 14.57 -3.37
CA ASN A 103 3.35 15.68 -3.97
C ASN A 103 1.94 15.76 -3.44
N CYS A 104 1.40 14.65 -2.96
CA CYS A 104 0.06 14.55 -2.40
C CYS A 104 0.07 13.49 -1.32
N HIS A 105 -0.67 13.73 -0.25
CA HIS A 105 -0.83 12.74 0.81
C HIS A 105 -2.27 12.75 1.31
N ILE A 106 -2.72 11.60 1.80
CA ILE A 106 -4.09 11.41 2.26
C ILE A 106 -4.05 10.65 3.57
N GLU A 107 -4.67 11.21 4.60
CA GLU A 107 -4.86 10.49 5.85
C GLU A 107 -5.90 9.39 5.66
N LEU A 108 -5.58 8.21 6.16
CA LEU A 108 -6.45 7.04 6.05
C LEU A 108 -7.13 6.77 7.38
N ASP A 109 -8.45 6.55 7.33
CA ASP A 109 -9.20 6.05 8.47
C ASP A 109 -10.07 4.88 8.03
N ALA A 110 -10.84 4.32 8.97
CA ALA A 110 -11.63 3.13 8.70
C ALA A 110 -12.76 3.36 7.69
N THR A 111 -13.11 4.61 7.39
CA THR A 111 -14.17 4.98 6.47
C THR A 111 -13.68 5.53 5.13
N THR A 112 -12.37 5.65 4.96
CA THR A 112 -11.78 6.15 3.71
C THR A 112 -12.20 5.26 2.55
N THR A 113 -12.65 5.88 1.45
CA THR A 113 -13.08 5.19 0.23
C THR A 113 -12.00 5.26 -0.84
N GLU A 114 -12.10 4.40 -1.85
CA GLU A 114 -11.21 4.43 -3.01
C GLU A 114 -11.23 5.80 -3.69
N SER A 115 -12.42 6.39 -3.86
CA SER A 115 -12.56 7.71 -4.49
C SER A 115 -11.82 8.80 -3.71
N GLU A 116 -11.89 8.74 -2.38
CA GLU A 116 -11.20 9.72 -1.54
C GLU A 116 -9.68 9.61 -1.64
N ILE A 117 -9.17 8.43 -1.97
CA ILE A 117 -7.75 8.23 -2.25
C ILE A 117 -7.40 8.72 -3.66
N MET A 118 -8.23 8.35 -4.64
CA MET A 118 -7.91 8.57 -6.04
C MET A 118 -8.04 10.03 -6.46
N GLN A 119 -9.10 10.72 -6.04
CA GLN A 119 -9.41 12.06 -6.52
C GLN A 119 -8.29 13.07 -6.31
N PRO A 120 -7.72 13.20 -5.10
CA PRO A 120 -6.63 14.17 -4.89
C PRO A 120 -5.39 13.85 -5.72
N LEU A 121 -5.07 12.56 -5.88
CA LEU A 121 -3.90 12.13 -6.64
C LEU A 121 -4.12 12.32 -8.14
N GLU A 122 -5.30 12.00 -8.65
CA GLU A 122 -5.65 12.25 -10.04
C GLU A 122 -5.64 13.74 -10.36
N ALA A 123 -6.14 14.58 -9.47
CA ALA A 123 -6.12 16.01 -9.65
C ALA A 123 -4.69 16.55 -9.72
N SER A 124 -3.81 16.04 -8.87
CA SER A 124 -2.40 16.40 -8.89
C SER A 124 -1.72 16.00 -10.20
N LEU A 125 -1.98 14.78 -10.68
CA LEU A 125 -1.45 14.28 -11.94
C LEU A 125 -2.10 14.95 -13.14
N GLY A 126 -3.41 15.16 -13.08
CA GLY A 126 -4.20 15.73 -14.15
C GLY A 126 -3.79 17.15 -14.55
N ARG A 127 -3.25 17.91 -13.62
CA ARG A 127 -2.73 19.25 -13.90
C ARG A 127 -1.63 19.25 -14.95
N SER A 128 -0.89 18.15 -15.03
CA SER A 128 0.20 18.00 -16.00
C SER A 128 -0.32 17.81 -17.42
N TYR A 129 -1.55 17.34 -17.56
CA TYR A 129 -2.13 17.00 -18.87
C TYR A 129 -3.03 18.09 -19.43
N ILE A 130 -3.52 18.98 -18.59
CA ILE A 130 -4.51 20.00 -18.98
C ILE A 130 -3.83 21.32 -19.35
N SER A 131 -2.65 21.53 -18.88
CA SER A 131 -1.90 22.77 -19.15
C SER A 131 -1.38 22.87 -20.58
#